data_46fdb533555dc31d4ae8e057f51745c8
#
_entry.id   46fdb533555dc31d4ae8e057f51745c8
#
_cell.length_a   1.000
_cell.length_b   1.000
_cell.length_c   1.000
_cell.angle_alpha   90.00
_cell.angle_beta   90.00
_cell.angle_gamma   90.00
#
_symmetry.space_group_name_H-M   'P 1'
#
loop_
_entity.id
_entity.type
_entity.pdbx_description
1 polymer ?
#
loop_
_entity_poly.entity_id
_entity_poly.type
_entity_poly.pdbx_seq_one_letter_code
_entity_poly.pdbx_strand_id
1 'polypeptide(L)'
;MQFSGRVRAAGVALLTSGALVGAAVVAESSAAAHPVRAAAATPKVPRFSMAGYVLDAKYTKGRNAGNTFEQTYKAHTVHGVPIAGPFAGTKFPVEDYVAMQIGNHELYVAWLDTKTHALLDVFVMNFKTHAIYDYAPGSLHPESTGTVKVKKVGATAPPS
;
A
#
# COMPACT_ATOMS: atom_id res chain seq x y z
N MET A 1 -23.52 29.76 7.03
CA MET A 1 -22.35 30.61 6.75
C MET A 1 -21.63 30.00 5.56
N GLN A 2 -21.73 30.66 4.40
CA GLN A 2 -21.06 30.26 3.17
C GLN A 2 -19.72 30.98 3.09
N PHE A 3 -18.62 30.25 2.88
CA PHE A 3 -17.34 30.83 2.49
C PHE A 3 -17.04 30.43 1.05
N SER A 4 -17.22 31.42 0.16
CA SER A 4 -16.82 31.38 -1.25
C SER A 4 -15.38 31.89 -1.35
N GLY A 5 -14.41 31.03 -1.64
CA GLY A 5 -13.01 31.39 -1.90
C GLY A 5 -12.72 31.35 -3.41
N ARG A 6 -12.60 32.52 -4.04
CA ARG A 6 -12.19 32.70 -5.45
C ARG A 6 -10.66 32.51 -5.57
N VAL A 7 -10.24 31.57 -6.38
CA VAL A 7 -8.84 31.44 -6.83
C VAL A 7 -8.63 32.36 -8.02
N ARG A 8 -7.68 33.29 -7.89
CA ARG A 8 -7.23 34.17 -8.98
C ARG A 8 -6.12 33.47 -9.78
N ALA A 9 -6.33 33.37 -11.07
CA ALA A 9 -5.30 32.98 -12.04
C ALA A 9 -4.33 34.12 -12.25
N ALA A 10 -3.03 33.87 -12.11
CA ALA A 10 -1.96 34.78 -12.48
C ALA A 10 -1.39 34.36 -13.85
N GLY A 11 -1.46 35.29 -14.80
CA GLY A 11 -0.96 35.12 -16.17
C GLY A 11 0.56 35.16 -16.24
N VAL A 12 1.11 34.35 -17.11
CA VAL A 12 2.54 34.38 -17.49
C VAL A 12 2.70 35.18 -18.79
N ALA A 13 3.51 36.21 -18.72
CA ALA A 13 3.87 37.06 -19.88
C ALA A 13 4.96 36.34 -20.70
N LEU A 14 4.73 36.28 -22.01
CA LEU A 14 5.76 35.97 -23.03
C LEU A 14 6.67 37.17 -23.23
N LEU A 15 7.99 36.94 -23.19
CA LEU A 15 8.97 37.85 -23.77
C LEU A 15 9.72 37.12 -24.89
N THR A 16 9.50 37.62 -26.10
CA THR A 16 10.24 37.29 -27.32
C THR A 16 11.46 38.16 -27.46
N SER A 17 12.46 37.66 -28.16
CA SER A 17 13.47 38.34 -29.00
C SER A 17 14.92 38.10 -28.58
N GLY A 18 15.69 37.59 -29.52
CA GLY A 18 17.16 37.63 -29.53
C GLY A 18 17.76 36.61 -30.50
N ALA A 19 17.78 36.95 -31.79
CA ALA A 19 18.55 36.22 -32.80
C ALA A 19 20.04 36.50 -32.62
N LEU A 20 20.87 35.46 -32.52
CA LEU A 20 22.32 35.56 -32.72
C LEU A 20 22.77 34.41 -33.61
N VAL A 21 23.21 34.81 -34.81
CA VAL A 21 23.88 33.96 -35.78
C VAL A 21 25.28 33.65 -35.25
N GLY A 22 25.59 32.37 -35.09
CA GLY A 22 26.89 31.92 -34.63
C GLY A 22 27.25 30.58 -35.29
N ALA A 23 28.38 30.58 -35.97
CA ALA A 23 28.94 29.60 -36.86
C ALA A 23 28.85 28.13 -36.40
N ALA A 24 28.53 27.25 -37.34
CA ALA A 24 28.57 25.82 -37.24
C ALA A 24 29.99 25.30 -37.04
N VAL A 25 30.27 24.73 -35.89
CA VAL A 25 31.37 23.78 -35.72
C VAL A 25 30.71 22.40 -35.67
N VAL A 26 30.85 21.64 -36.75
CA VAL A 26 30.46 20.24 -36.82
C VAL A 26 31.47 19.46 -36.01
N ALA A 27 31.19 19.22 -34.73
CA ALA A 27 31.84 18.21 -33.95
C ALA A 27 31.09 16.91 -34.20
N GLU A 28 31.69 15.99 -34.98
CA GLU A 28 31.26 14.60 -35.06
C GLU A 28 31.36 13.98 -33.67
N SER A 29 30.27 14.07 -32.94
CA SER A 29 30.10 13.33 -31.66
C SER A 29 29.88 11.88 -32.02
N SER A 30 30.96 11.07 -31.95
CA SER A 30 30.88 9.64 -32.00
C SER A 30 30.00 9.19 -30.82
N ALA A 31 28.72 8.98 -31.10
CA ALA A 31 27.79 8.41 -30.12
C ALA A 31 28.21 6.98 -29.84
N ALA A 32 29.02 6.81 -28.78
CA ALA A 32 29.26 5.49 -28.21
C ALA A 32 27.90 4.89 -27.87
N ALA A 33 27.49 3.87 -28.62
CA ALA A 33 26.29 3.11 -28.34
C ALA A 33 26.42 2.53 -26.93
N HIS A 34 25.73 3.14 -25.96
CA HIS A 34 25.62 2.53 -24.64
C HIS A 34 24.96 1.16 -24.82
N PRO A 35 25.59 0.06 -24.35
CA PRO A 35 24.93 -1.23 -24.42
C PRO A 35 23.62 -1.13 -23.68
N VAL A 36 22.51 -1.36 -24.40
CA VAL A 36 21.18 -1.48 -23.80
C VAL A 36 21.28 -2.57 -22.78
N ARG A 37 21.34 -2.15 -21.50
CA ARG A 37 21.36 -3.10 -20.38
C ARG A 37 20.09 -3.92 -20.50
N ALA A 38 20.24 -5.23 -20.79
CA ALA A 38 19.14 -6.17 -20.84
C ALA A 38 18.27 -5.93 -19.59
N ALA A 39 16.98 -5.65 -19.80
CA ALA A 39 16.05 -5.42 -18.71
C ALA A 39 16.16 -6.63 -17.78
N ALA A 40 16.64 -6.41 -16.56
CA ALA A 40 16.72 -7.46 -15.57
C ALA A 40 15.31 -8.03 -15.40
N ALA A 41 15.16 -9.35 -15.53
CA ALA A 41 13.87 -10.00 -15.33
C ALA A 41 13.31 -9.54 -13.99
N THR A 42 12.10 -8.99 -14.01
CA THR A 42 11.41 -8.52 -12.80
C THR A 42 11.37 -9.69 -11.81
N PRO A 43 11.94 -9.55 -10.60
CA PRO A 43 11.94 -10.64 -9.65
C PRO A 43 10.51 -11.07 -9.37
N LYS A 44 10.21 -12.37 -9.60
CA LYS A 44 8.89 -12.93 -9.34
C LYS A 44 8.73 -13.02 -7.82
N VAL A 45 8.06 -12.04 -7.23
CA VAL A 45 7.77 -12.02 -5.80
C VAL A 45 6.85 -13.21 -5.46
N PRO A 46 7.21 -14.09 -4.53
CA PRO A 46 6.37 -15.22 -4.17
C PRO A 46 5.05 -14.72 -3.56
N ARG A 47 3.93 -15.08 -4.18
CA ARG A 47 2.61 -14.81 -3.63
C ARG A 47 2.34 -15.81 -2.50
N PHE A 48 1.79 -15.30 -1.40
CA PHE A 48 1.31 -16.11 -0.29
C PHE A 48 -0.22 -16.16 -0.30
N SER A 49 -0.79 -17.33 -0.07
CA SER A 49 -2.25 -17.45 0.04
C SER A 49 -2.68 -17.43 1.50
N MET A 50 -3.49 -16.44 1.86
CA MET A 50 -4.12 -16.37 3.18
C MET A 50 -5.47 -17.07 3.24
N ALA A 51 -5.90 -17.76 2.19
CA ALA A 51 -7.20 -18.42 2.14
C ALA A 51 -7.42 -19.36 3.33
N GLY A 52 -8.52 -19.16 4.06
CA GLY A 52 -8.90 -19.92 5.25
C GLY A 52 -8.33 -19.39 6.57
N TYR A 53 -7.45 -18.38 6.54
CA TYR A 53 -6.99 -17.74 7.78
C TYR A 53 -8.11 -16.95 8.44
N VAL A 54 -8.12 -16.99 9.78
CA VAL A 54 -8.84 -16.05 10.63
C VAL A 54 -7.85 -15.49 11.64
N LEU A 55 -7.73 -14.17 11.68
CA LEU A 55 -6.79 -13.43 12.52
C LEU A 55 -7.56 -12.43 13.39
N ASP A 56 -7.11 -12.23 14.64
CA ASP A 56 -7.46 -11.05 15.43
C ASP A 56 -6.30 -10.06 15.38
N ALA A 57 -6.55 -8.86 14.87
CA ALA A 57 -5.63 -7.73 14.88
C ALA A 57 -6.07 -6.74 15.97
N LYS A 58 -5.30 -6.66 17.07
CA LYS A 58 -5.55 -5.73 18.18
C LYS A 58 -4.60 -4.56 18.12
N TYR A 59 -5.12 -3.36 17.94
CA TYR A 59 -4.33 -2.14 17.82
C TYR A 59 -4.15 -1.42 19.14
N THR A 60 -2.92 -1.00 19.43
CA THR A 60 -2.56 -0.30 20.67
C THR A 60 -2.15 1.14 20.42
N LYS A 61 -1.76 1.49 19.20
CA LYS A 61 -1.35 2.84 18.78
C LYS A 61 -1.90 3.21 17.42
N GLY A 62 -1.96 4.50 17.13
CA GLY A 62 -2.36 5.05 15.85
C GLY A 62 -3.87 5.17 15.68
N ARG A 63 -4.33 5.33 14.42
CA ARG A 63 -5.75 5.57 14.09
C ARG A 63 -6.70 4.48 14.57
N ASN A 64 -6.23 3.24 14.63
CA ASN A 64 -7.03 2.09 15.05
C ASN A 64 -6.87 1.75 16.54
N ALA A 65 -6.16 2.60 17.33
CA ALA A 65 -5.89 2.33 18.74
C ALA A 65 -7.17 1.99 19.53
N GLY A 66 -7.09 0.94 20.36
CA GLY A 66 -8.21 0.45 21.16
C GLY A 66 -9.17 -0.48 20.42
N ASN A 67 -9.07 -0.61 19.10
CA ASN A 67 -9.90 -1.54 18.33
C ASN A 67 -9.25 -2.91 18.20
N THR A 68 -10.10 -3.93 18.06
CA THR A 68 -9.72 -5.29 17.65
C THR A 68 -10.58 -5.66 16.45
N PHE A 69 -9.93 -6.08 15.36
CA PHE A 69 -10.59 -6.54 14.15
C PHE A 69 -10.38 -8.04 13.98
N GLU A 70 -11.45 -8.79 13.74
CA GLU A 70 -11.36 -10.13 13.21
C GLU A 70 -11.25 -10.04 11.68
N GLN A 71 -10.18 -10.57 11.12
CA GLN A 71 -9.92 -10.59 9.69
C GLN A 71 -10.10 -12.02 9.16
N THR A 72 -11.10 -12.23 8.31
CA THR A 72 -11.39 -13.52 7.67
C THR A 72 -10.98 -13.49 6.21
N TYR A 73 -10.03 -14.35 5.83
CA TYR A 73 -9.47 -14.45 4.48
C TYR A 73 -10.10 -15.60 3.70
N LYS A 74 -10.61 -15.30 2.50
CA LYS A 74 -11.01 -16.26 1.47
C LYS A 74 -9.93 -16.34 0.39
N ALA A 75 -10.22 -16.96 -0.76
CA ALA A 75 -9.23 -17.14 -1.84
C ALA A 75 -8.62 -15.82 -2.34
N HIS A 76 -9.45 -14.77 -2.50
CA HIS A 76 -9.03 -13.47 -3.05
C HIS A 76 -9.55 -12.29 -2.26
N THR A 77 -10.43 -12.53 -1.29
CA THR A 77 -11.09 -11.48 -0.52
C THR A 77 -10.82 -11.61 0.97
N VAL A 78 -10.91 -10.49 1.65
CA VAL A 78 -10.83 -10.39 3.10
C VAL A 78 -12.02 -9.61 3.63
N HIS A 79 -12.48 -9.97 4.82
CA HIS A 79 -13.49 -9.23 5.55
C HIS A 79 -12.95 -8.91 6.94
N GLY A 80 -12.78 -7.62 7.23
CA GLY A 80 -12.40 -7.10 8.55
C GLY A 80 -13.64 -6.70 9.33
N VAL A 81 -13.86 -7.31 10.50
CA VAL A 81 -14.98 -6.98 11.39
C VAL A 81 -14.43 -6.45 12.71
N PRO A 82 -14.76 -5.21 13.12
CA PRO A 82 -14.37 -4.72 14.42
C PRO A 82 -15.19 -5.42 15.52
N ILE A 83 -14.53 -6.28 16.29
CA ILE A 83 -15.13 -7.11 17.34
C ILE A 83 -15.02 -6.48 18.71
N ALA A 84 -14.15 -5.48 18.91
CA ALA A 84 -14.01 -4.73 20.15
C ALA A 84 -13.46 -3.34 19.88
N GLY A 85 -13.71 -2.40 20.79
CA GLY A 85 -13.23 -1.02 20.77
C GLY A 85 -14.23 -0.02 20.17
N PRO A 86 -13.78 1.22 19.89
CA PRO A 86 -14.64 2.30 19.40
C PRO A 86 -15.39 2.01 18.10
N PHE A 87 -14.87 1.12 17.24
CA PHE A 87 -15.50 0.75 15.98
C PHE A 87 -16.39 -0.50 16.08
N ALA A 88 -16.51 -1.12 17.27
CA ALA A 88 -17.33 -2.33 17.43
C ALA A 88 -18.76 -2.13 16.90
N GLY A 89 -19.22 -3.07 16.08
CA GLY A 89 -20.53 -3.00 15.41
C GLY A 89 -20.56 -2.21 14.10
N THR A 90 -19.50 -1.49 13.73
CA THR A 90 -19.37 -0.87 12.41
C THR A 90 -19.24 -1.96 11.33
N LYS A 91 -19.98 -1.79 10.22
CA LYS A 91 -19.88 -2.70 9.07
C LYS A 91 -18.85 -2.16 8.09
N PHE A 92 -17.84 -2.97 7.80
CA PHE A 92 -16.90 -2.70 6.73
C PHE A 92 -17.22 -3.57 5.51
N PRO A 93 -16.90 -3.13 4.29
CA PRO A 93 -17.10 -3.93 3.09
C PRO A 93 -16.14 -5.13 3.07
N VAL A 94 -16.40 -6.06 2.17
CA VAL A 94 -15.44 -7.09 1.78
C VAL A 94 -14.47 -6.48 0.79
N GLU A 95 -13.17 -6.68 0.98
CA GLU A 95 -12.10 -6.13 0.18
C GLU A 95 -11.34 -7.23 -0.57
N ASP A 96 -10.70 -6.89 -1.69
CA ASP A 96 -9.70 -7.76 -2.30
C ASP A 96 -8.40 -7.69 -1.51
N TYR A 97 -7.54 -8.72 -1.63
CA TYR A 97 -6.22 -8.66 -1.05
C TYR A 97 -5.16 -9.30 -1.93
N VAL A 98 -3.93 -8.87 -1.73
CA VAL A 98 -2.71 -9.56 -2.15
C VAL A 98 -1.80 -9.76 -0.95
N ALA A 99 -1.14 -10.92 -0.88
CA ALA A 99 -0.19 -11.20 0.19
C ALA A 99 1.11 -11.75 -0.39
N MET A 100 2.22 -11.41 0.27
CA MET A 100 3.58 -11.83 -0.10
C MET A 100 4.36 -12.15 1.17
N GLN A 101 5.16 -13.21 1.12
CA GLN A 101 6.16 -13.44 2.15
C GLN A 101 7.35 -12.52 1.88
N ILE A 102 7.69 -11.67 2.85
CA ILE A 102 8.78 -10.69 2.75
C ILE A 102 10.00 -11.04 3.61
N GLY A 103 9.85 -11.99 4.51
CA GLY A 103 10.90 -12.46 5.40
C GLY A 103 10.51 -13.74 6.12
N ASN A 104 11.43 -14.26 6.94
CA ASN A 104 11.09 -15.34 7.86
C ASN A 104 10.03 -14.86 8.84
N HIS A 105 8.92 -15.58 8.92
CA HIS A 105 7.76 -15.25 9.76
C HIS A 105 7.02 -13.95 9.40
N GLU A 106 7.32 -13.31 8.26
CA GLU A 106 6.77 -12.01 7.91
C GLU A 106 5.96 -12.05 6.62
N LEU A 107 4.75 -11.50 6.68
CA LEU A 107 3.87 -11.26 5.54
C LEU A 107 3.63 -9.77 5.34
N TYR A 108 3.70 -9.36 4.09
CA TYR A 108 3.10 -8.14 3.57
C TYR A 108 1.72 -8.48 3.02
N VAL A 109 0.69 -7.73 3.43
CA VAL A 109 -0.68 -7.88 2.94
C VAL A 109 -1.21 -6.52 2.56
N ALA A 110 -1.71 -6.36 1.35
CA ALA A 110 -2.38 -5.16 0.90
C ALA A 110 -3.87 -5.44 0.68
N TRP A 111 -4.74 -4.59 1.23
CA TRP A 111 -6.17 -4.59 0.97
C TRP A 111 -6.51 -3.58 -0.10
N LEU A 112 -7.37 -3.99 -1.02
CA LEU A 112 -7.73 -3.22 -2.20
C LEU A 112 -9.25 -3.10 -2.28
N ASP A 113 -9.72 -1.94 -2.68
CA ASP A 113 -11.13 -1.74 -3.02
C ASP A 113 -11.56 -2.70 -4.14
N THR A 114 -12.62 -3.46 -3.94
CA THR A 114 -13.08 -4.49 -4.88
C THR A 114 -13.54 -3.95 -6.24
N LYS A 115 -13.84 -2.65 -6.37
CA LYS A 115 -14.34 -2.03 -7.59
C LYS A 115 -13.26 -1.28 -8.35
N THR A 116 -12.45 -0.52 -7.63
CA THR A 116 -11.44 0.38 -8.21
C THR A 116 -10.03 -0.18 -8.13
N HIS A 117 -9.81 -1.23 -7.32
CA HIS A 117 -8.51 -1.80 -6.95
C HIS A 117 -7.56 -0.76 -6.34
N ALA A 118 -8.11 0.34 -5.82
CA ALA A 118 -7.33 1.31 -5.06
C ALA A 118 -6.81 0.68 -3.76
N LEU A 119 -5.58 1.04 -3.40
CA LEU A 119 -4.97 0.58 -2.16
C LEU A 119 -5.67 1.23 -0.96
N LEU A 120 -6.21 0.42 -0.06
CA LEU A 120 -6.91 0.85 1.15
C LEU A 120 -6.01 0.79 2.38
N ASP A 121 -5.42 -0.38 2.62
CA ASP A 121 -4.57 -0.64 3.77
C ASP A 121 -3.40 -1.54 3.39
N VAL A 122 -2.29 -1.35 4.09
CA VAL A 122 -1.09 -2.20 3.99
C VAL A 122 -0.75 -2.71 5.37
N PHE A 123 -0.59 -4.01 5.49
CA PHE A 123 -0.20 -4.66 6.74
C PHE A 123 1.17 -5.33 6.58
N VAL A 124 2.01 -5.17 7.60
CA VAL A 124 3.17 -6.03 7.82
C VAL A 124 2.90 -6.80 9.11
N MET A 125 2.84 -8.13 9.01
CA MET A 125 2.56 -9.03 10.12
C MET A 125 3.76 -9.93 10.37
N ASN A 126 4.24 -9.95 11.61
CA ASN A 126 5.30 -10.86 12.04
C ASN A 126 4.69 -11.93 12.96
N PHE A 127 4.61 -13.18 12.49
CA PHE A 127 3.98 -14.29 13.20
C PHE A 127 4.81 -14.85 14.34
N LYS A 128 6.12 -14.55 14.38
CA LYS A 128 7.00 -14.93 15.50
C LYS A 128 6.84 -14.00 16.69
N THR A 129 6.80 -12.70 16.44
CA THR A 129 6.67 -11.67 17.49
C THR A 129 5.21 -11.29 17.76
N HIS A 130 4.29 -11.78 16.93
CA HIS A 130 2.88 -11.41 16.93
C HIS A 130 2.65 -9.90 16.69
N ALA A 131 3.59 -9.21 16.08
CA ALA A 131 3.46 -7.79 15.76
C ALA A 131 2.67 -7.56 14.48
N ILE A 132 1.85 -6.51 14.47
CA ILE A 132 1.22 -5.98 13.27
C ILE A 132 1.51 -4.48 13.15
N TYR A 133 1.89 -4.08 11.95
CA TYR A 133 1.95 -2.70 11.51
C TYR A 133 0.92 -2.51 10.38
N ASP A 134 0.17 -1.43 10.43
CA ASP A 134 -0.88 -1.10 9.48
C ASP A 134 -0.69 0.33 8.99
N TYR A 135 -0.79 0.54 7.68
CA TYR A 135 -0.69 1.83 7.02
C TYR A 135 -1.85 2.02 6.03
N ALA A 136 -2.66 3.05 6.22
CA ALA A 136 -3.77 3.42 5.33
C ALA A 136 -3.42 4.68 4.52
N PRO A 137 -3.06 4.53 3.23
CA PRO A 137 -2.79 5.68 2.37
C PRO A 137 -4.00 6.62 2.31
N GLY A 138 -3.73 7.93 2.33
CA GLY A 138 -4.79 8.95 2.28
C GLY A 138 -5.48 9.27 3.61
N SER A 139 -5.20 8.54 4.69
CA SER A 139 -5.63 8.90 6.04
C SER A 139 -4.78 10.04 6.62
N LEU A 140 -5.40 10.92 7.42
CA LEU A 140 -4.69 11.99 8.13
C LEU A 140 -3.65 11.45 9.13
N HIS A 141 -3.95 10.30 9.75
CA HIS A 141 -3.05 9.56 10.64
C HIS A 141 -2.98 8.12 10.12
N PRO A 142 -2.12 7.85 9.11
CA PRO A 142 -2.19 6.60 8.35
C PRO A 142 -1.74 5.37 9.12
N GLU A 143 -0.94 5.56 10.16
CA GLU A 143 -0.26 4.45 10.83
C GLU A 143 -1.04 3.90 12.01
N SER A 144 -0.93 2.58 12.22
CA SER A 144 -1.37 1.89 13.44
C SER A 144 -0.45 0.73 13.74
N THR A 145 -0.24 0.44 15.03
CA THR A 145 0.55 -0.72 15.46
C THR A 145 -0.17 -1.49 16.56
N GLY A 146 0.11 -2.78 16.62
CA GLY A 146 -0.56 -3.65 17.57
C GLY A 146 -0.03 -5.08 17.54
N THR A 147 -0.91 -6.02 17.86
CA THR A 147 -0.61 -7.44 17.85
C THR A 147 -1.58 -8.21 16.95
N VAL A 148 -1.08 -9.27 16.32
CA VAL A 148 -1.87 -10.20 15.53
C VAL A 148 -1.88 -11.57 16.20
N LYS A 149 -3.07 -12.18 16.31
CA LYS A 149 -3.27 -13.55 16.80
C LYS A 149 -3.94 -14.38 15.73
N VAL A 150 -3.33 -15.51 15.39
CA VAL A 150 -3.94 -16.49 14.49
C VAL A 150 -5.00 -17.29 15.27
N LYS A 151 -6.26 -17.19 14.86
CA LYS A 151 -7.38 -18.00 15.39
C LYS A 151 -7.55 -19.28 14.59
N LYS A 152 -7.33 -19.19 13.28
CA LYS A 152 -7.42 -20.32 12.36
C LYS A 152 -6.34 -20.20 11.30
N VAL A 153 -5.62 -21.27 11.04
CA VAL A 153 -4.63 -21.38 9.96
C VAL A 153 -5.35 -21.79 8.67
N GLY A 154 -4.96 -21.18 7.56
CA GLY A 154 -5.44 -21.53 6.23
C GLY A 154 -4.78 -22.80 5.66
N ALA A 155 -4.98 -23.03 4.36
CA ALA A 155 -4.39 -24.17 3.66
C ALA A 155 -2.85 -24.08 3.54
N THR A 156 -2.33 -22.86 3.47
CA THR A 156 -0.87 -22.59 3.46
C THR A 156 -0.43 -22.30 4.89
N ALA A 157 0.59 -23.02 5.38
CA ALA A 157 1.16 -22.74 6.71
C ALA A 157 1.71 -21.31 6.79
N PRO A 158 1.67 -20.65 7.99
CA PRO A 158 2.30 -19.36 8.16
C PRO A 158 3.80 -19.44 7.88
N PRO A 159 4.45 -18.31 7.46
CA PRO A 159 5.89 -18.28 7.27
C PRO A 159 6.64 -18.72 8.53
N SER A 160 7.54 -19.64 8.36
CA SER A 160 8.36 -20.22 9.45
C SER A 160 9.75 -19.61 9.48
#